data_01ffb6c4f17f6268a5a48fa0dd4e4a10
#
_entry.id   01ffb6c4f17f6268a5a48fa0dd4e4a10
#
_cell.length_a   1.000
_cell.length_b   1.000
_cell.length_c   1.000
_cell.angle_alpha   90.00
_cell.angle_beta   90.00
_cell.angle_gamma   90.00
#
_symmetry.space_group_name_H-M   'P 1'
#
loop_
_entity.id
_entity.type
_entity.pdbx_description
1 polymer ?
#
loop_
_entity_poly.entity_id
_entity_poly.type
_entity_poly.pdbx_seq_one_letter_code
_entity_poly.pdbx_strand_id
1 'polypeptide(L)'
;MDQTRFQIFTPLDTPDYDGNLRGLPQAAWPLFMLYDPVADRLWDHLVDDFPEYQFALRDLKTGQAVAQANSIPLHWDGDPADLPESGWDWAFEQGVADHTRGLTPHTQCALQIAIHPDYRSQGLSGWLVQHMRSIGVQKGFSRLIAPVRPSQKSQFPLIPMGQYIQWKTEDGLPFDSWLRVHVRAGAKIIKPCHQAMEIRGSRAEWEKWTGLIFPGRGQYILPGGLAPLEFDAEKDQGVYIEPNVWTLHTLTD
;
A
#
# COMPACT_ATOMS: atom_id res chain seq x y z
N MET A 1 -18.13 -10.75 11.67
CA MET A 1 -17.20 -9.90 12.45
C MET A 1 -17.99 -9.03 13.42
N ASP A 2 -17.60 -8.97 14.67
CA ASP A 2 -18.20 -8.05 15.65
C ASP A 2 -17.56 -6.65 15.47
N GLN A 3 -18.22 -5.81 14.69
CA GLN A 3 -17.75 -4.43 14.42
C GLN A 3 -17.81 -3.54 15.66
N THR A 4 -18.64 -3.88 16.66
CA THR A 4 -18.76 -3.08 17.89
C THR A 4 -17.52 -3.14 18.78
N ARG A 5 -16.64 -4.13 18.54
CA ARG A 5 -15.33 -4.23 19.20
C ARG A 5 -14.32 -3.17 18.73
N PHE A 6 -14.52 -2.64 17.54
CA PHE A 6 -13.52 -1.78 16.90
C PHE A 6 -14.08 -0.38 16.67
N GLN A 7 -13.22 0.61 16.84
CA GLN A 7 -13.53 2.03 16.60
C GLN A 7 -12.59 2.58 15.53
N ILE A 8 -13.17 3.27 14.54
CA ILE A 8 -12.41 4.10 13.61
C ILE A 8 -12.04 5.40 14.35
N PHE A 9 -10.81 5.86 14.16
CA PHE A 9 -10.33 7.16 14.59
C PHE A 9 -9.47 7.81 13.50
N THR A 10 -9.39 9.13 13.50
CA THR A 10 -8.77 9.93 12.44
C THR A 10 -7.82 10.97 13.03
N PRO A 11 -6.93 11.58 12.21
CA PRO A 11 -6.14 12.74 12.67
C PRO A 11 -7.00 13.91 13.11
N LEU A 12 -8.23 14.05 12.57
CA LEU A 12 -9.14 15.15 12.88
C LEU A 12 -9.74 15.08 14.30
N ASP A 13 -9.85 13.88 14.87
CA ASP A 13 -10.47 13.62 16.16
C ASP A 13 -9.48 13.11 17.23
N THR A 14 -8.21 12.89 16.85
CA THR A 14 -7.20 12.28 17.74
C THR A 14 -5.91 13.10 17.72
N PRO A 15 -5.65 13.93 18.75
CA PRO A 15 -4.50 14.84 18.79
C PRO A 15 -3.12 14.17 18.64
N ASP A 16 -2.95 12.93 19.13
CA ASP A 16 -1.70 12.15 18.99
C ASP A 16 -1.94 10.96 18.07
N TYR A 17 -2.42 11.22 16.86
CA TYR A 17 -2.75 10.18 15.90
C TYR A 17 -1.57 9.26 15.60
N ASP A 18 -0.41 9.82 15.24
CA ASP A 18 0.79 9.07 14.89
C ASP A 18 1.39 8.32 16.09
N GLY A 19 1.34 8.91 17.28
CA GLY A 19 1.76 8.25 18.51
C GLY A 19 0.92 7.00 18.81
N ASN A 20 -0.38 7.02 18.50
CA ASN A 20 -1.26 5.86 18.63
C ASN A 20 -0.94 4.74 17.64
N LEU A 21 -0.29 5.05 16.51
CA LEU A 21 0.09 4.09 15.46
C LEU A 21 1.51 3.53 15.64
N ARG A 22 2.24 3.99 16.66
CA ARG A 22 3.63 3.59 16.90
C ARG A 22 3.77 2.07 16.96
N GLY A 23 4.70 1.55 16.14
CA GLY A 23 4.98 0.11 16.04
C GLY A 23 4.10 -0.67 15.07
N LEU A 24 2.97 -0.12 14.62
CA LEU A 24 2.09 -0.79 13.67
C LEU A 24 2.73 -0.97 12.28
N PRO A 25 3.38 0.04 11.67
CA PRO A 25 4.08 -0.14 10.40
C PRO A 25 5.16 -1.21 10.48
N GLN A 26 5.97 -1.23 11.55
CA GLN A 26 7.04 -2.21 11.77
C GLN A 26 6.50 -3.64 11.94
N ALA A 27 5.31 -3.80 12.51
CA ALA A 27 4.66 -5.10 12.64
C ALA A 27 4.02 -5.57 11.32
N ALA A 28 3.58 -4.65 10.47
CA ALA A 28 2.81 -4.95 9.27
C ALA A 28 3.67 -5.19 8.03
N TRP A 29 4.82 -4.50 7.91
CA TRP A 29 5.65 -4.45 6.70
C TRP A 29 7.03 -5.09 6.92
N PRO A 30 7.65 -5.67 5.88
CA PRO A 30 9.09 -5.97 5.89
C PRO A 30 9.89 -4.69 6.17
N LEU A 31 10.93 -4.76 7.00
CA LEU A 31 11.63 -3.57 7.48
C LEU A 31 12.17 -2.69 6.33
N PHE A 32 12.70 -3.30 5.25
CA PHE A 32 13.24 -2.56 4.12
C PHE A 32 12.18 -1.68 3.40
N MET A 33 10.90 -2.07 3.44
CA MET A 33 9.81 -1.28 2.86
C MET A 33 9.60 0.07 3.56
N LEU A 34 10.06 0.21 4.80
CA LEU A 34 9.97 1.45 5.57
C LEU A 34 11.09 2.46 5.22
N TYR A 35 11.94 2.13 4.25
CA TYR A 35 13.00 3.00 3.75
C TYR A 35 12.79 3.43 2.30
N ASP A 36 11.54 3.48 1.87
CA ASP A 36 11.19 4.05 0.59
C ASP A 36 11.41 5.56 0.60
N PRO A 37 12.17 6.12 -0.37
CA PRO A 37 12.55 7.54 -0.35
C PRO A 37 11.38 8.49 -0.63
N VAL A 38 10.33 8.03 -1.31
CA VAL A 38 9.12 8.84 -1.54
C VAL A 38 8.32 8.93 -0.24
N ALA A 39 8.15 7.79 0.45
CA ALA A 39 7.52 7.76 1.76
C ALA A 39 8.28 8.64 2.77
N ASP A 40 9.60 8.51 2.87
CA ASP A 40 10.44 9.31 3.79
C ASP A 40 10.24 10.81 3.61
N ARG A 41 10.09 11.25 2.36
CA ARG A 41 9.96 12.68 2.02
C ARG A 41 8.54 13.22 2.20
N LEU A 42 7.53 12.40 1.96
CA LEU A 42 6.16 12.89 1.78
C LEU A 42 5.16 12.41 2.85
N TRP A 43 5.56 11.48 3.74
CA TRP A 43 4.61 10.82 4.65
C TRP A 43 3.84 11.81 5.54
N ASP A 44 4.50 12.85 6.04
CA ASP A 44 3.89 13.83 6.95
C ASP A 44 2.75 14.60 6.26
N HIS A 45 2.81 14.80 4.94
CA HIS A 45 1.72 15.42 4.17
C HIS A 45 0.38 14.70 4.32
N LEU A 46 0.38 13.38 4.59
CA LEU A 46 -0.86 12.63 4.76
C LEU A 46 -1.68 13.14 5.94
N VAL A 47 -1.03 13.48 7.04
CA VAL A 47 -1.70 14.01 8.24
C VAL A 47 -1.86 15.52 8.16
N ASP A 48 -0.86 16.23 7.63
CA ASP A 48 -0.85 17.69 7.60
C ASP A 48 -1.79 18.28 6.54
N ASP A 49 -1.76 17.71 5.32
CA ASP A 49 -2.49 18.26 4.17
C ASP A 49 -3.77 17.46 3.82
N PHE A 50 -3.83 16.18 4.20
CA PHE A 50 -4.92 15.27 3.80
C PHE A 50 -5.54 14.50 4.98
N PRO A 51 -5.75 15.12 6.18
CA PRO A 51 -6.18 14.40 7.39
C PRO A 51 -7.51 13.66 7.21
N GLU A 52 -8.42 14.16 6.38
CA GLU A 52 -9.73 13.55 6.11
C GLU A 52 -9.69 12.28 5.26
N TYR A 53 -8.53 11.95 4.69
CA TYR A 53 -8.30 10.73 3.91
C TYR A 53 -7.57 9.64 4.70
N GLN A 54 -7.21 9.95 5.96
CA GLN A 54 -6.49 9.05 6.83
C GLN A 54 -7.39 8.53 7.94
N PHE A 55 -7.31 7.24 8.23
CA PHE A 55 -8.01 6.65 9.37
C PHE A 55 -7.29 5.42 9.90
N ALA A 56 -7.58 5.09 11.13
CA ALA A 56 -7.06 3.91 11.79
C ALA A 56 -8.16 3.20 12.57
N LEU A 57 -7.87 1.98 12.99
CA LEU A 57 -8.80 1.12 13.73
C LEU A 57 -8.21 0.80 15.09
N ARG A 58 -8.97 1.07 16.15
CA ARG A 58 -8.64 0.74 17.55
C ARG A 58 -9.48 -0.45 18.02
N ASP A 59 -8.85 -1.42 18.66
CA ASP A 59 -9.56 -2.46 19.42
C ASP A 59 -9.97 -1.89 20.79
N LEU A 60 -11.27 -1.75 21.02
CA LEU A 60 -11.82 -1.20 22.27
C LEU A 60 -11.54 -2.08 23.50
N LYS A 61 -11.18 -3.36 23.31
CA LYS A 61 -10.82 -4.25 24.43
C LYS A 61 -9.41 -3.99 24.94
N THR A 62 -8.49 -3.63 24.03
CA THR A 62 -7.06 -3.44 24.37
C THR A 62 -6.65 -1.98 24.39
N GLY A 63 -7.42 -1.10 23.74
CA GLY A 63 -7.08 0.29 23.50
C GLY A 63 -6.02 0.51 22.39
N GLN A 64 -5.52 -0.57 21.78
CA GLN A 64 -4.44 -0.51 20.80
C GLN A 64 -4.96 -0.22 19.39
N ALA A 65 -4.18 0.53 18.60
CA ALA A 65 -4.38 0.63 17.17
C ALA A 65 -3.99 -0.71 16.51
N VAL A 66 -4.88 -1.25 15.69
CA VAL A 66 -4.73 -2.58 15.08
C VAL A 66 -4.71 -2.54 13.56
N ALA A 67 -5.07 -1.41 12.97
CA ALA A 67 -4.95 -1.17 11.54
C ALA A 67 -4.82 0.33 11.25
N GLN A 68 -4.19 0.63 10.13
CA GLN A 68 -4.05 1.97 9.56
C GLN A 68 -4.40 1.92 8.08
N ALA A 69 -5.07 2.94 7.60
CA ALA A 69 -5.43 3.10 6.20
C ALA A 69 -5.17 4.53 5.74
N ASN A 70 -4.47 4.66 4.62
CA ASN A 70 -4.05 5.92 4.05
C ASN A 70 -4.47 6.00 2.59
N SER A 71 -4.99 7.14 2.20
CA SER A 71 -5.29 7.47 0.81
C SER A 71 -5.01 8.94 0.53
N ILE A 72 -4.92 9.29 -0.74
CA ILE A 72 -4.63 10.64 -1.20
C ILE A 72 -5.54 11.01 -2.39
N PRO A 73 -6.02 12.25 -2.48
CA PRO A 73 -6.76 12.73 -3.62
C PRO A 73 -5.82 13.11 -4.77
N LEU A 74 -6.22 12.83 -6.02
CA LEU A 74 -5.47 13.13 -7.24
C LEU A 74 -6.31 13.94 -8.21
N HIS A 75 -5.68 14.90 -8.88
CA HIS A 75 -6.20 15.52 -10.09
C HIS A 75 -5.92 14.61 -11.29
N TRP A 76 -6.67 13.50 -11.39
CA TRP A 76 -6.50 12.51 -12.43
C TRP A 76 -7.86 11.94 -12.87
N ASP A 77 -8.12 12.00 -14.16
CA ASP A 77 -9.35 11.51 -14.82
C ASP A 77 -9.06 10.67 -16.08
N GLY A 78 -7.79 10.28 -16.28
CA GLY A 78 -7.31 9.56 -17.43
C GLY A 78 -7.89 8.15 -17.60
N ASP A 79 -7.47 7.47 -18.68
CA ASP A 79 -7.80 6.07 -18.91
C ASP A 79 -7.04 5.19 -17.91
N PRO A 80 -7.70 4.28 -17.18
CA PRO A 80 -7.02 3.35 -16.29
C PRO A 80 -5.91 2.50 -16.95
N ALA A 81 -5.99 2.28 -18.25
CA ALA A 81 -4.93 1.59 -19.01
C ALA A 81 -3.62 2.39 -19.03
N ASP A 82 -3.70 3.73 -18.92
CA ASP A 82 -2.54 4.63 -18.95
C ASP A 82 -1.91 4.89 -17.58
N LEU A 83 -2.43 4.27 -16.50
CA LEU A 83 -1.82 4.38 -15.17
C LEU A 83 -0.34 4.00 -15.22
N PRO A 84 0.57 4.78 -14.57
CA PRO A 84 2.01 4.63 -14.76
C PRO A 84 2.60 3.38 -14.10
N GLU A 85 3.74 2.95 -14.63
CA GLU A 85 4.52 1.83 -14.08
C GLU A 85 5.10 2.15 -12.68
N SER A 86 5.31 3.42 -12.35
CA SER A 86 5.79 3.93 -11.05
C SER A 86 4.71 3.95 -9.96
N GLY A 87 3.58 3.37 -10.21
CA GLY A 87 2.56 2.93 -9.27
C GLY A 87 2.37 3.77 -8.01
N TRP A 88 2.86 3.26 -6.89
CA TRP A 88 2.71 3.85 -5.57
C TRP A 88 3.45 5.17 -5.41
N ASP A 89 4.72 5.21 -5.84
CA ASP A 89 5.56 6.41 -5.79
C ASP A 89 4.92 7.55 -6.57
N TRP A 90 4.49 7.28 -7.81
CA TRP A 90 3.79 8.26 -8.62
C TRP A 90 2.51 8.78 -7.94
N ALA A 91 1.70 7.89 -7.39
CA ALA A 91 0.43 8.30 -6.79
C ALA A 91 0.66 9.25 -5.62
N PHE A 92 1.67 8.98 -4.80
CA PHE A 92 1.99 9.84 -3.66
C PHE A 92 2.57 11.18 -4.10
N GLU A 93 3.58 11.17 -4.99
CA GLU A 93 4.18 12.40 -5.53
C GLU A 93 3.15 13.27 -6.26
N GLN A 94 2.30 12.64 -7.09
CA GLN A 94 1.27 13.35 -7.84
C GLN A 94 0.25 14.01 -6.91
N GLY A 95 -0.24 13.31 -5.88
CA GLY A 95 -1.22 13.85 -4.95
C GLY A 95 -0.70 15.08 -4.20
N VAL A 96 0.53 15.02 -3.68
CA VAL A 96 1.17 16.17 -3.01
C VAL A 96 1.43 17.31 -4.01
N ALA A 97 1.87 17.01 -5.23
CA ALA A 97 2.09 18.02 -6.26
C ALA A 97 0.78 18.69 -6.72
N ASP A 98 -0.29 17.93 -6.87
CA ASP A 98 -1.62 18.45 -7.23
C ASP A 98 -2.17 19.39 -6.14
N HIS A 99 -2.03 19.00 -4.87
CA HIS A 99 -2.39 19.83 -3.73
C HIS A 99 -1.61 21.15 -3.72
N THR A 100 -0.28 21.07 -3.85
CA THR A 100 0.60 22.24 -3.88
C THR A 100 0.24 23.23 -5.00
N ARG A 101 -0.23 22.70 -6.14
CA ARG A 101 -0.69 23.51 -7.29
C ARG A 101 -2.14 24.00 -7.14
N GLY A 102 -2.86 23.61 -6.10
CA GLY A 102 -4.26 23.95 -5.90
C GLY A 102 -5.22 23.33 -6.93
N LEU A 103 -4.86 22.18 -7.49
CA LEU A 103 -5.71 21.50 -8.48
C LEU A 103 -6.88 20.79 -7.82
N THR A 104 -8.05 20.83 -8.46
CA THR A 104 -9.24 20.11 -7.96
C THR A 104 -9.08 18.62 -8.18
N PRO A 105 -9.14 17.78 -7.14
CA PRO A 105 -9.01 16.34 -7.29
C PRO A 105 -10.29 15.71 -7.89
N HIS A 106 -10.13 14.62 -8.64
CA HIS A 106 -11.19 13.85 -9.29
C HIS A 106 -11.19 12.38 -8.90
N THR A 107 -10.08 11.90 -8.35
CA THR A 107 -9.86 10.48 -8.04
C THR A 107 -9.24 10.35 -6.65
N GLN A 108 -9.65 9.36 -5.89
CA GLN A 108 -8.96 8.92 -4.68
C GLN A 108 -7.95 7.83 -5.05
N CYS A 109 -6.76 7.85 -4.46
CA CYS A 109 -5.79 6.76 -4.55
C CYS A 109 -5.55 6.15 -3.17
N ALA A 110 -5.75 4.84 -3.03
CA ALA A 110 -5.35 4.11 -1.83
C ALA A 110 -3.83 3.92 -1.82
N LEU A 111 -3.16 4.34 -0.74
CA LEU A 111 -1.72 4.17 -0.56
C LEU A 111 -1.40 2.99 0.34
N GLN A 112 -2.18 2.79 1.41
CA GLN A 112 -1.92 1.75 2.39
C GLN A 112 -3.19 1.27 3.07
N ILE A 113 -3.27 -0.04 3.35
CA ILE A 113 -4.03 -0.63 4.43
C ILE A 113 -3.11 -1.62 5.14
N ALA A 114 -2.64 -1.26 6.32
CA ALA A 114 -1.81 -2.08 7.18
C ALA A 114 -2.64 -2.64 8.33
N ILE A 115 -2.59 -3.96 8.56
CA ILE A 115 -3.30 -4.63 9.66
C ILE A 115 -2.26 -5.38 10.48
N HIS A 116 -2.28 -5.17 11.81
CA HIS A 116 -1.41 -5.89 12.74
C HIS A 116 -1.56 -7.41 12.53
N PRO A 117 -0.47 -8.19 12.49
CA PRO A 117 -0.52 -9.63 12.21
C PRO A 117 -1.55 -10.40 13.03
N ASP A 118 -1.65 -10.14 14.32
CA ASP A 118 -2.58 -10.82 15.24
C ASP A 118 -4.06 -10.55 14.96
N TYR A 119 -4.34 -9.54 14.12
CA TYR A 119 -5.72 -9.15 13.75
C TYR A 119 -6.07 -9.50 12.30
N ARG A 120 -5.15 -10.14 11.58
CA ARG A 120 -5.42 -10.63 10.21
C ARG A 120 -6.45 -11.75 10.23
N SER A 121 -7.04 -12.03 9.07
CA SER A 121 -8.06 -13.09 8.88
C SER A 121 -9.35 -12.92 9.70
N GLN A 122 -9.59 -11.75 10.30
CA GLN A 122 -10.79 -11.42 11.05
C GLN A 122 -11.82 -10.60 10.24
N GLY A 123 -11.64 -10.48 8.92
CA GLY A 123 -12.55 -9.72 8.04
C GLY A 123 -12.35 -8.21 8.04
N LEU A 124 -11.36 -7.69 8.78
CA LEU A 124 -11.09 -6.24 8.90
C LEU A 124 -10.73 -5.61 7.56
N SER A 125 -9.99 -6.32 6.69
CA SER A 125 -9.54 -5.82 5.41
C SER A 125 -10.69 -5.37 4.50
N GLY A 126 -11.75 -6.15 4.40
CA GLY A 126 -12.94 -5.77 3.61
C GLY A 126 -13.65 -4.54 4.18
N TRP A 127 -13.75 -4.44 5.50
CA TRP A 127 -14.35 -3.27 6.15
C TRP A 127 -13.53 -1.99 5.90
N LEU A 128 -12.20 -2.08 6.05
CA LEU A 128 -11.31 -0.93 5.81
C LEU A 128 -11.37 -0.45 4.35
N VAL A 129 -11.42 -1.38 3.37
CA VAL A 129 -11.62 -1.02 1.96
C VAL A 129 -12.96 -0.34 1.75
N GLN A 130 -14.05 -0.84 2.33
CA GLN A 130 -15.37 -0.22 2.21
C GLN A 130 -15.40 1.17 2.86
N HIS A 131 -14.76 1.34 4.03
CA HIS A 131 -14.68 2.65 4.67
C HIS A 131 -13.87 3.65 3.81
N MET A 132 -12.73 3.24 3.26
CA MET A 132 -11.96 4.07 2.34
C MET A 132 -12.77 4.48 1.11
N ARG A 133 -13.54 3.56 0.53
CA ARG A 133 -14.48 3.86 -0.58
C ARG A 133 -15.55 4.89 -0.16
N SER A 134 -16.08 4.77 1.06
CA SER A 134 -17.11 5.71 1.56
C SER A 134 -16.56 7.14 1.69
N ILE A 135 -15.28 7.31 2.04
CA ILE A 135 -14.61 8.63 2.01
C ILE A 135 -14.65 9.21 0.59
N GLY A 136 -14.28 8.42 -0.43
CA GLY A 136 -14.30 8.86 -1.81
C GLY A 136 -15.69 9.28 -2.28
N VAL A 137 -16.71 8.49 -1.95
CA VAL A 137 -18.13 8.83 -2.24
C VAL A 137 -18.54 10.14 -1.58
N GLN A 138 -18.22 10.31 -0.28
CA GLN A 138 -18.54 11.54 0.47
C GLN A 138 -17.83 12.78 -0.10
N LYS A 139 -16.66 12.62 -0.70
CA LYS A 139 -15.90 13.68 -1.40
C LYS A 139 -16.36 13.90 -2.84
N GLY A 140 -17.32 13.12 -3.32
CA GLY A 140 -17.86 13.24 -4.69
C GLY A 140 -16.97 12.62 -5.77
N PHE A 141 -16.03 11.77 -5.41
CA PHE A 141 -15.19 11.08 -6.40
C PHE A 141 -15.94 9.94 -7.07
N SER A 142 -15.71 9.76 -8.36
CA SER A 142 -16.28 8.65 -9.13
C SER A 142 -15.39 7.40 -9.13
N ARG A 143 -14.12 7.53 -8.66
CA ARG A 143 -13.10 6.48 -8.75
C ARG A 143 -12.23 6.43 -7.50
N LEU A 144 -11.88 5.19 -7.11
CA LEU A 144 -10.76 4.89 -6.21
C LEU A 144 -9.81 3.95 -6.95
N ILE A 145 -8.60 4.40 -7.20
CA ILE A 145 -7.51 3.56 -7.73
C ILE A 145 -6.61 3.08 -6.60
N ALA A 146 -5.93 1.96 -6.80
CA ALA A 146 -4.96 1.47 -5.83
C ALA A 146 -3.84 0.68 -6.53
N PRO A 147 -2.56 1.03 -6.31
CA PRO A 147 -1.42 0.19 -6.65
C PRO A 147 -1.26 -0.87 -5.56
N VAL A 148 -2.02 -1.94 -5.67
CA VAL A 148 -2.12 -2.98 -4.64
C VAL A 148 -0.86 -3.83 -4.59
N ARG A 149 -0.27 -3.96 -3.41
CA ARG A 149 0.79 -4.91 -3.09
C ARG A 149 0.18 -6.28 -2.78
N PRO A 150 0.30 -7.30 -3.65
CA PRO A 150 -0.31 -8.60 -3.39
C PRO A 150 0.32 -9.30 -2.18
N SER A 151 -0.52 -9.81 -1.28
CA SER A 151 -0.09 -10.31 0.04
C SER A 151 0.64 -11.65 0.01
N GLN A 152 0.42 -12.48 -1.01
CA GLN A 152 1.02 -13.81 -1.13
C GLN A 152 2.12 -13.87 -2.21
N LYS A 153 2.36 -12.77 -2.94
CA LYS A 153 3.34 -12.70 -4.03
C LYS A 153 4.77 -12.97 -3.55
N SER A 154 5.10 -12.59 -2.30
CA SER A 154 6.41 -12.86 -1.71
C SER A 154 6.75 -14.36 -1.59
N GLN A 155 5.78 -15.25 -1.68
CA GLN A 155 6.01 -16.70 -1.75
C GLN A 155 6.46 -17.15 -3.16
N PHE A 156 6.31 -16.28 -4.16
CA PHE A 156 6.60 -16.54 -5.56
C PHE A 156 7.41 -15.40 -6.21
N PRO A 157 8.53 -14.96 -5.61
CA PRO A 157 9.22 -13.73 -6.03
C PRO A 157 9.80 -13.82 -7.46
N LEU A 158 10.08 -15.02 -7.94
CA LEU A 158 10.61 -15.24 -9.30
C LEU A 158 9.52 -15.29 -10.38
N ILE A 159 8.25 -15.37 -10.02
CA ILE A 159 7.15 -15.37 -10.99
C ILE A 159 6.84 -13.92 -11.37
N PRO A 160 6.86 -13.56 -12.67
CA PRO A 160 6.50 -12.21 -13.09
C PRO A 160 5.08 -11.83 -12.65
N MET A 161 4.89 -10.56 -12.23
CA MET A 161 3.61 -10.07 -11.71
C MET A 161 2.46 -10.30 -12.72
N GLY A 162 2.72 -10.10 -14.02
CA GLY A 162 1.73 -10.32 -15.08
C GLY A 162 1.24 -11.78 -15.18
N GLN A 163 2.09 -12.76 -14.83
CA GLN A 163 1.68 -14.17 -14.74
C GLN A 163 0.96 -14.44 -13.41
N TYR A 164 1.47 -13.89 -12.29
CA TYR A 164 0.91 -14.11 -10.97
C TYR A 164 -0.55 -13.64 -10.86
N ILE A 165 -0.91 -12.50 -11.41
CA ILE A 165 -2.28 -11.97 -11.36
C ILE A 165 -3.29 -12.79 -12.18
N GLN A 166 -2.82 -13.67 -13.09
CA GLN A 166 -3.70 -14.57 -13.83
C GLN A 166 -4.14 -15.78 -13.00
N TRP A 167 -3.47 -16.07 -11.89
CA TRP A 167 -3.81 -17.20 -11.05
C TRP A 167 -5.15 -16.98 -10.38
N LYS A 168 -5.97 -18.03 -10.37
CA LYS A 168 -7.33 -18.02 -9.84
C LYS A 168 -7.53 -19.13 -8.83
N THR A 169 -8.47 -18.93 -7.92
CA THR A 169 -9.06 -19.98 -7.11
C THR A 169 -10.06 -20.81 -7.94
N GLU A 170 -10.54 -21.91 -7.40
CA GLU A 170 -11.60 -22.74 -8.02
C GLU A 170 -12.87 -21.91 -8.33
N ASP A 171 -13.18 -20.90 -7.50
CA ASP A 171 -14.31 -19.99 -7.69
C ASP A 171 -14.07 -18.90 -8.75
N GLY A 172 -12.91 -18.95 -9.47
CA GLY A 172 -12.55 -17.97 -10.49
C GLY A 172 -12.10 -16.60 -9.96
N LEU A 173 -11.97 -16.45 -8.65
CA LEU A 173 -11.47 -15.23 -8.00
C LEU A 173 -9.92 -15.18 -8.03
N PRO A 174 -9.27 -14.03 -7.83
CA PRO A 174 -7.81 -13.95 -7.72
C PRO A 174 -7.25 -14.93 -6.69
N PHE A 175 -6.14 -15.60 -7.05
CA PHE A 175 -5.41 -16.47 -6.12
C PHE A 175 -4.91 -15.69 -4.89
N ASP A 176 -4.37 -14.48 -5.11
CA ASP A 176 -3.92 -13.61 -4.03
C ASP A 176 -5.10 -13.14 -3.17
N SER A 177 -4.98 -13.34 -1.86
CA SER A 177 -6.06 -13.04 -0.92
C SER A 177 -6.36 -11.54 -0.84
N TRP A 178 -5.35 -10.67 -1.01
CA TRP A 178 -5.54 -9.22 -0.95
C TRP A 178 -6.18 -8.69 -2.24
N LEU A 179 -5.73 -9.13 -3.41
CA LEU A 179 -6.41 -8.85 -4.68
C LEU A 179 -7.87 -9.33 -4.65
N ARG A 180 -8.11 -10.49 -4.04
CA ARG A 180 -9.47 -11.05 -3.89
C ARG A 180 -10.37 -10.18 -2.99
N VAL A 181 -9.82 -9.55 -1.93
CA VAL A 181 -10.56 -8.57 -1.11
C VAL A 181 -10.99 -7.38 -1.96
N HIS A 182 -10.08 -6.81 -2.76
CA HIS A 182 -10.40 -5.70 -3.67
C HIS A 182 -11.47 -6.09 -4.70
N VAL A 183 -11.34 -7.26 -5.35
CA VAL A 183 -12.32 -7.73 -6.34
C VAL A 183 -13.69 -7.98 -5.69
N ARG A 184 -13.75 -8.57 -4.50
CA ARG A 184 -15.01 -8.74 -3.75
C ARG A 184 -15.63 -7.41 -3.32
N ALA A 185 -14.83 -6.37 -3.15
CA ALA A 185 -15.29 -5.01 -2.91
C ALA A 185 -15.67 -4.25 -4.20
N GLY A 186 -15.71 -4.93 -5.36
CA GLY A 186 -16.12 -4.38 -6.64
C GLY A 186 -15.00 -3.79 -7.49
N ALA A 187 -13.73 -4.00 -7.12
CA ALA A 187 -12.61 -3.55 -7.95
C ALA A 187 -12.42 -4.40 -9.20
N LYS A 188 -11.92 -3.75 -10.25
CA LYS A 188 -11.34 -4.41 -11.42
C LYS A 188 -9.82 -4.38 -11.30
N ILE A 189 -9.17 -5.51 -11.59
CA ILE A 189 -7.71 -5.55 -11.81
C ILE A 189 -7.46 -4.95 -13.19
N ILE A 190 -6.58 -3.95 -13.26
CA ILE A 190 -6.27 -3.24 -14.51
C ILE A 190 -5.01 -3.83 -15.16
N LYS A 191 -3.87 -3.66 -14.51
CA LYS A 191 -2.57 -4.13 -15.01
C LYS A 191 -1.54 -4.19 -13.88
N PRO A 192 -0.42 -4.92 -14.05
CA PRO A 192 0.75 -4.72 -13.19
C PRO A 192 1.31 -3.29 -13.33
N CYS A 193 1.93 -2.78 -12.28
CA CYS A 193 2.87 -1.67 -12.32
C CYS A 193 4.22 -2.21 -11.78
N HIS A 194 5.21 -2.28 -12.65
CA HIS A 194 6.43 -3.05 -12.40
C HIS A 194 7.45 -2.30 -11.56
N GLN A 195 7.30 -1.00 -11.39
CA GLN A 195 8.23 -0.10 -10.70
C GLN A 195 7.50 0.76 -9.67
N ALA A 196 6.58 0.14 -8.93
CA ALA A 196 5.67 0.84 -8.03
C ALA A 196 6.39 1.59 -6.90
N MET A 197 7.50 1.04 -6.42
CA MET A 197 8.40 1.66 -5.44
C MET A 197 9.84 1.25 -5.77
N GLU A 198 10.79 2.14 -5.49
CA GLU A 198 12.21 1.86 -5.68
C GLU A 198 12.99 2.16 -4.40
N ILE A 199 13.58 1.12 -3.79
CA ILE A 199 14.37 1.22 -2.56
C ILE A 199 15.83 0.92 -2.87
N ARG A 200 16.71 1.84 -2.50
CA ARG A 200 18.16 1.73 -2.67
C ARG A 200 18.85 1.75 -1.32
N GLY A 201 19.95 1.03 -1.24
CA GLY A 201 20.80 1.03 -0.04
C GLY A 201 22.16 0.42 -0.29
N SER A 202 23.09 0.73 0.59
CA SER A 202 24.39 0.09 0.70
C SER A 202 24.26 -1.36 1.21
N ARG A 203 25.34 -2.14 1.16
CA ARG A 203 25.40 -3.48 1.74
C ARG A 203 25.00 -3.47 3.21
N ALA A 204 25.60 -2.55 3.99
CA ALA A 204 25.36 -2.47 5.42
C ALA A 204 23.89 -2.17 5.76
N GLU A 205 23.23 -1.33 4.96
CA GLU A 205 21.79 -1.03 5.10
C GLU A 205 20.96 -2.27 4.78
N TRP A 206 21.18 -2.92 3.64
CA TRP A 206 20.44 -4.12 3.26
C TRP A 206 20.64 -5.28 4.23
N GLU A 207 21.87 -5.49 4.74
CA GLU A 207 22.14 -6.48 5.78
C GLU A 207 21.37 -6.18 7.07
N LYS A 208 21.33 -4.90 7.48
CA LYS A 208 20.55 -4.44 8.64
C LYS A 208 19.04 -4.63 8.44
N TRP A 209 18.51 -4.29 7.26
CA TRP A 209 17.08 -4.34 6.98
C TRP A 209 16.53 -5.75 6.79
N THR A 210 17.36 -6.67 6.31
CA THR A 210 16.91 -8.01 5.91
C THR A 210 17.45 -9.15 6.78
N GLY A 211 18.55 -8.92 7.49
CA GLY A 211 19.29 -9.96 8.20
C GLY A 211 20.06 -10.93 7.27
N LEU A 212 20.11 -10.65 5.97
CA LEU A 212 20.84 -11.42 4.98
C LEU A 212 22.29 -10.93 4.88
N ILE A 213 23.16 -11.71 4.25
CA ILE A 213 24.53 -11.35 3.88
C ILE A 213 24.60 -11.21 2.35
N PHE A 214 25.27 -10.16 1.87
CA PHE A 214 25.45 -9.88 0.44
C PHE A 214 26.92 -10.02 0.01
N PRO A 215 27.46 -11.25 -0.13
CA PRO A 215 28.89 -11.49 -0.34
C PRO A 215 29.39 -11.04 -1.73
N GLY A 216 28.52 -10.91 -2.72
CA GLY A 216 28.90 -10.61 -4.09
C GLY A 216 27.77 -10.02 -4.90
N ARG A 217 28.07 -9.70 -6.17
CA ARG A 217 27.08 -9.27 -7.15
C ARG A 217 26.09 -10.39 -7.46
N GLY A 218 24.80 -10.06 -7.53
CA GLY A 218 23.77 -11.01 -7.90
C GLY A 218 22.35 -10.59 -7.55
N GLN A 219 21.41 -11.51 -7.79
CA GLN A 219 20.02 -11.38 -7.40
C GLN A 219 19.78 -12.11 -6.07
N TYR A 220 19.15 -11.43 -5.14
CA TYR A 220 18.88 -11.94 -3.80
C TYR A 220 17.38 -11.92 -3.50
N ILE A 221 16.86 -13.04 -3.01
CA ILE A 221 15.47 -13.13 -2.56
C ILE A 221 15.38 -12.59 -1.15
N LEU A 222 14.66 -11.48 -0.99
CA LEU A 222 14.45 -10.84 0.31
C LEU A 222 13.26 -11.46 1.05
N PRO A 223 13.35 -11.64 2.37
CA PRO A 223 12.20 -12.01 3.19
C PRO A 223 11.07 -10.98 3.03
N GLY A 224 9.93 -11.42 2.49
CA GLY A 224 8.79 -10.55 2.21
C GLY A 224 8.87 -9.71 0.93
N GLY A 225 9.97 -9.77 0.17
CA GLY A 225 10.09 -9.12 -1.13
C GLY A 225 9.22 -9.77 -2.20
N LEU A 226 8.63 -8.98 -3.09
CA LEU A 226 7.79 -9.49 -4.20
C LEU A 226 8.60 -9.82 -5.45
N ALA A 227 9.82 -9.31 -5.53
CA ALA A 227 10.80 -9.53 -6.60
C ALA A 227 12.19 -9.67 -6.00
N PRO A 228 13.19 -10.15 -6.75
CA PRO A 228 14.58 -10.16 -6.30
C PRO A 228 15.14 -8.74 -6.14
N LEU A 229 16.04 -8.57 -5.15
CA LEU A 229 16.95 -7.44 -5.05
C LEU A 229 18.12 -7.64 -6.02
N GLU A 230 18.46 -6.64 -6.79
CA GLU A 230 19.71 -6.59 -7.55
C GLU A 230 20.82 -5.95 -6.68
N PHE A 231 21.89 -6.69 -6.40
CA PHE A 231 23.01 -6.18 -5.64
C PHE A 231 24.29 -6.10 -6.51
N ASP A 232 24.89 -4.92 -6.56
CA ASP A 232 26.18 -4.66 -7.20
C ASP A 232 27.25 -4.42 -6.13
N ALA A 233 28.12 -5.40 -5.94
CA ALA A 233 29.16 -5.36 -4.92
C ALA A 233 30.28 -4.35 -5.22
N GLU A 234 30.51 -4.00 -6.50
CA GLU A 234 31.52 -3.01 -6.91
C GLU A 234 31.08 -1.59 -6.59
N LYS A 235 29.77 -1.33 -6.68
CA LYS A 235 29.16 -0.04 -6.36
C LYS A 235 28.72 0.05 -4.91
N ASP A 236 28.81 -1.04 -4.15
CA ASP A 236 28.21 -1.16 -2.82
C ASP A 236 26.75 -0.72 -2.81
N GLN A 237 25.96 -1.20 -3.77
CA GLN A 237 24.57 -0.77 -3.95
C GLN A 237 23.65 -1.94 -4.23
N GLY A 238 22.59 -2.04 -3.45
CA GLY A 238 21.42 -2.87 -3.73
C GLY A 238 20.26 -2.00 -4.22
N VAL A 239 19.54 -2.48 -5.23
CA VAL A 239 18.34 -1.84 -5.76
C VAL A 239 17.20 -2.85 -5.74
N TYR A 240 16.16 -2.54 -4.99
CA TYR A 240 14.92 -3.29 -4.97
C TYR A 240 13.82 -2.50 -5.67
N ILE A 241 13.21 -3.12 -6.67
CA ILE A 241 12.07 -2.58 -7.39
C ILE A 241 10.84 -3.40 -7.04
N GLU A 242 9.90 -2.78 -6.36
CA GLU A 242 8.66 -3.43 -5.92
C GLU A 242 7.61 -3.39 -7.04
N PRO A 243 7.13 -4.54 -7.54
CA PRO A 243 6.01 -4.57 -8.47
C PRO A 243 4.68 -4.63 -7.72
N ASN A 244 3.71 -3.80 -8.12
CA ASN A 244 2.35 -3.82 -7.60
C ASN A 244 1.32 -4.08 -8.72
N VAL A 245 0.04 -3.97 -8.40
CA VAL A 245 -1.07 -4.22 -9.33
C VAL A 245 -2.06 -3.06 -9.25
N TRP A 246 -2.24 -2.34 -10.34
CA TRP A 246 -3.28 -1.35 -10.43
C TRP A 246 -4.66 -1.98 -10.37
N THR A 247 -5.48 -1.49 -9.45
CA THR A 247 -6.89 -1.82 -9.32
C THR A 247 -7.74 -0.56 -9.38
N LEU A 248 -8.97 -0.68 -9.84
CA LEU A 248 -9.93 0.41 -9.94
C LEU A 248 -11.25 0.00 -9.31
N HIS A 249 -11.71 0.78 -8.34
CA HIS A 249 -13.08 0.75 -7.82
C HIS A 249 -13.88 1.88 -8.45
N THR A 250 -15.03 1.59 -9.02
CA THR A 250 -16.02 2.60 -9.35
C THR A 250 -16.74 3.02 -8.06
N LEU A 251 -16.85 4.32 -7.84
CA LEU A 251 -17.51 4.92 -6.68
C LEU A 251 -18.80 5.58 -7.17
N THR A 252 -19.79 4.79 -7.54
CA THR A 252 -21.15 5.25 -7.82
C THR A 252 -22.06 4.84 -6.68
N ASP A 253 -23.04 5.69 -6.36
CA ASP A 253 -24.13 5.39 -5.43
C ASP A 253 -24.92 4.16 -5.87
#